data_caab0da790da6b1c70097f4ab743d70d
#
_entry.id   caab0da790da6b1c70097f4ab743d70d
#
_cell.length_a   1.000
_cell.length_b   1.000
_cell.length_c   1.000
_cell.angle_alpha   90.00
_cell.angle_beta   90.00
_cell.angle_gamma   90.00
#
_symmetry.space_group_name_H-M   'P 1'
#
loop_
_entity.id
_entity.type
_entity.pdbx_description
1 polymer ?
#
loop_
_entity_poly.entity_id
_entity_poly.type
_entity_poly.pdbx_seq_one_letter_code
_entity_poly.pdbx_strand_id
1 'polypeptide(L)'
;TTPRQVAFALDVLERLARRYRDRPALYGIEVLNEPVDRLTYLMSPSSSRAKDPGEARGSGHVPMRFLKRFYRAAYRWLRPVLGDGPVIVFHDGFRLNRWRGWFVREGMRGVIIDTHAYLVMSERPEVLFRILPDAWLMRWYRLFAAWGARRIRRAARFTPVMVGEWCVANGLAARMGECGAQGEVASVDASGGAFDGYGAFGDGGACPMIR
;
A
#
# COMPACT_ATOMS: atom_id res chain seq x y z
N THR A 1 -9.14 -17.74 -3.71
CA THR A 1 -10.03 -16.93 -4.60
C THR A 1 -10.77 -17.85 -5.54
N THR A 2 -12.06 -18.01 -5.28
CA THR A 2 -12.97 -18.81 -6.11
C THR A 2 -13.55 -17.95 -7.25
N PRO A 3 -14.05 -18.55 -8.34
CA PRO A 3 -14.77 -17.80 -9.39
C PRO A 3 -15.92 -16.95 -8.83
N ARG A 4 -16.64 -17.45 -7.82
CA ARG A 4 -17.72 -16.70 -7.14
C ARG A 4 -17.23 -15.44 -6.46
N GLN A 5 -16.11 -15.50 -5.74
CA GLN A 5 -15.51 -14.31 -5.09
C GLN A 5 -15.03 -13.29 -6.12
N VAL A 6 -14.47 -13.75 -7.23
CA VAL A 6 -14.06 -12.85 -8.33
C VAL A 6 -15.27 -12.16 -8.94
N ALA A 7 -16.33 -12.91 -9.26
CA ALA A 7 -17.56 -12.35 -9.82
C ALA A 7 -18.19 -11.32 -8.87
N PHE A 8 -18.24 -11.62 -7.56
CA PHE A 8 -18.74 -10.70 -6.55
C PHE A 8 -17.91 -9.41 -6.49
N ALA A 9 -16.57 -9.51 -6.48
CA ALA A 9 -15.72 -8.34 -6.47
C ALA A 9 -15.91 -7.46 -7.72
N LEU A 10 -16.06 -8.06 -8.90
CA LEU A 10 -16.34 -7.35 -10.14
C LEU A 10 -17.70 -6.66 -10.13
N ASP A 11 -18.74 -7.32 -9.60
CA ASP A 11 -20.08 -6.72 -9.45
C ASP A 11 -20.04 -5.48 -8.52
N VAL A 12 -19.36 -5.60 -7.38
CA VAL A 12 -19.20 -4.46 -6.46
C VAL A 12 -18.50 -3.28 -7.14
N LEU A 13 -17.39 -3.54 -7.82
CA LEU A 13 -16.65 -2.51 -8.54
C LEU A 13 -17.48 -1.86 -9.65
N GLU A 14 -18.26 -2.63 -10.39
CA GLU A 14 -19.15 -2.12 -11.43
C GLU A 14 -20.26 -1.23 -10.83
N ARG A 15 -20.88 -1.64 -9.73
CA ARG A 15 -21.89 -0.84 -9.02
C ARG A 15 -21.32 0.48 -8.54
N LEU A 16 -20.11 0.49 -7.98
CA LEU A 16 -19.41 1.71 -7.60
C LEU A 16 -19.15 2.61 -8.81
N ALA A 17 -18.63 2.02 -9.89
CA ALA A 17 -18.38 2.75 -11.13
C ALA A 17 -19.65 3.39 -11.69
N ARG A 18 -20.75 2.64 -11.81
CA ARG A 18 -22.05 3.15 -12.29
C ARG A 18 -22.60 4.26 -11.41
N ARG A 19 -22.44 4.15 -10.08
CA ARG A 19 -22.95 5.13 -9.12
C ARG A 19 -22.20 6.47 -9.21
N TYR A 20 -20.91 6.45 -9.47
CA TYR A 20 -20.06 7.62 -9.33
C TYR A 20 -19.45 8.15 -10.64
N ARG A 21 -19.59 7.44 -11.78
CA ARG A 21 -18.95 7.82 -13.06
C ARG A 21 -19.21 9.26 -13.49
N ASP A 22 -20.40 9.77 -13.18
CA ASP A 22 -20.81 11.12 -13.60
C ASP A 22 -20.50 12.20 -12.52
N ARG A 23 -19.73 11.83 -11.47
CA ARG A 23 -19.31 12.75 -10.42
C ARG A 23 -18.00 13.42 -10.81
N PRO A 24 -17.93 14.77 -10.86
CA PRO A 24 -16.70 15.48 -11.25
C PRO A 24 -15.51 15.20 -10.30
N ALA A 25 -15.80 14.85 -9.05
CA ALA A 25 -14.80 14.53 -8.05
C ALA A 25 -14.21 13.11 -8.20
N LEU A 26 -14.79 12.25 -9.06
CA LEU A 26 -14.24 10.91 -9.27
C LEU A 26 -13.01 10.99 -10.18
N TYR A 27 -11.83 10.88 -9.58
CA TYR A 27 -10.59 10.76 -10.33
C TYR A 27 -10.37 9.34 -10.87
N GLY A 28 -10.67 8.31 -10.06
CA GLY A 28 -10.48 6.92 -10.46
C GLY A 28 -11.00 5.93 -9.43
N ILE A 29 -10.92 4.64 -9.78
CA ILE A 29 -11.28 3.53 -8.90
C ILE A 29 -10.09 2.58 -8.80
N GLU A 30 -9.64 2.31 -7.58
CA GLU A 30 -8.68 1.25 -7.33
C GLU A 30 -9.38 -0.10 -7.20
N VAL A 31 -8.84 -1.09 -7.90
CA VAL A 31 -9.49 -2.39 -8.08
C VAL A 31 -9.30 -3.31 -6.88
N LEU A 32 -8.12 -3.26 -6.25
CA LEU A 32 -7.78 -4.17 -5.17
C LEU A 32 -6.58 -3.66 -4.38
N ASN A 33 -6.74 -3.48 -3.07
CA ASN A 33 -5.66 -3.12 -2.17
C ASN A 33 -4.72 -4.31 -1.90
N GLU A 34 -3.42 -4.08 -1.97
CA GLU A 34 -2.31 -4.95 -1.54
C GLU A 34 -2.46 -6.46 -1.84
N PRO A 35 -2.63 -6.89 -3.09
CA PRO A 35 -2.63 -8.31 -3.42
C PRO A 35 -1.21 -8.90 -3.31
N VAL A 36 -0.80 -9.21 -2.08
CA VAL A 36 0.56 -9.61 -1.73
C VAL A 36 1.04 -10.87 -2.43
N ASP A 37 2.33 -10.98 -2.66
CA ASP A 37 2.96 -12.21 -3.16
C ASP A 37 3.24 -13.20 -2.01
N ARG A 38 3.79 -14.38 -2.39
CA ARG A 38 4.09 -15.43 -1.42
C ARG A 38 5.12 -14.98 -0.37
N LEU A 39 6.14 -14.24 -0.77
CA LEU A 39 7.19 -13.79 0.15
C LEU A 39 6.65 -12.77 1.13
N THR A 40 5.98 -11.75 0.63
CA THR A 40 5.32 -10.73 1.46
C THR A 40 4.30 -11.36 2.41
N TYR A 41 3.51 -12.33 1.93
CA TYR A 41 2.55 -13.05 2.75
C TYR A 41 3.22 -13.84 3.89
N LEU A 42 4.32 -14.53 3.62
CA LEU A 42 5.06 -15.30 4.64
C LEU A 42 5.70 -14.37 5.69
N MET A 43 6.12 -13.18 5.29
CA MET A 43 6.69 -12.20 6.22
C MET A 43 5.64 -11.49 7.08
N SER A 44 4.42 -11.36 6.60
CA SER A 44 3.32 -10.70 7.30
C SER A 44 1.98 -11.35 6.90
N PRO A 45 1.66 -12.54 7.45
CA PRO A 45 0.42 -13.24 7.11
C PRO A 45 -0.81 -12.45 7.56
N SER A 46 -1.67 -12.07 6.61
CA SER A 46 -2.92 -11.37 6.93
C SER A 46 -3.87 -12.22 7.79
N SER A 47 -3.82 -13.55 7.62
CA SER A 47 -4.61 -14.50 8.41
C SER A 47 -4.29 -14.46 9.91
N SER A 48 -3.06 -14.10 10.32
CA SER A 48 -2.68 -13.98 11.74
C SER A 48 -3.32 -12.78 12.44
N ARG A 49 -3.86 -11.82 11.66
CA ARG A 49 -4.52 -10.61 12.16
C ARG A 49 -6.02 -10.60 11.84
N ALA A 50 -6.55 -11.68 11.27
CA ALA A 50 -7.96 -11.77 10.94
C ALA A 50 -8.79 -11.82 12.23
N LYS A 51 -9.86 -11.01 12.27
CA LYS A 51 -10.82 -11.00 13.37
C LYS A 51 -11.52 -12.36 13.49
N ASP A 52 -11.77 -13.02 12.38
CA ASP A 52 -12.23 -14.41 12.29
C ASP A 52 -11.24 -15.26 11.51
N PRO A 53 -10.45 -16.11 12.21
CA PRO A 53 -9.51 -17.02 11.56
C PRO A 53 -10.20 -18.05 10.64
N GLY A 54 -11.47 -18.37 10.87
CA GLY A 54 -12.26 -19.29 10.04
C GLY A 54 -12.54 -18.68 8.68
N GLU A 55 -12.96 -17.41 8.63
CA GLU A 55 -13.17 -16.68 7.39
C GLU A 55 -11.86 -16.41 6.62
N ALA A 56 -10.76 -16.23 7.34
CA ALA A 56 -9.44 -16.05 6.75
C ALA A 56 -8.83 -17.36 6.23
N ARG A 57 -9.43 -18.50 6.53
CA ARG A 57 -8.94 -19.80 6.07
C ARG A 57 -8.94 -19.84 4.54
N GLY A 58 -7.78 -20.16 3.96
CA GLY A 58 -7.59 -20.14 2.52
C GLY A 58 -7.28 -18.76 1.93
N SER A 59 -7.30 -17.68 2.73
CA SER A 59 -6.66 -16.45 2.34
C SER A 59 -5.14 -16.68 2.29
N GLY A 60 -4.47 -16.00 1.38
CA GLY A 60 -3.04 -16.20 1.19
C GLY A 60 -2.51 -15.26 0.12
N HIS A 61 -1.34 -15.60 -0.38
CA HIS A 61 -0.74 -14.84 -1.46
C HIS A 61 -1.55 -14.92 -2.75
N VAL A 62 -1.47 -13.86 -3.56
CA VAL A 62 -2.10 -13.79 -4.87
C VAL A 62 -1.05 -14.05 -5.95
N PRO A 63 -1.08 -15.21 -6.64
CA PRO A 63 -0.14 -15.50 -7.71
C PRO A 63 -0.25 -14.48 -8.85
N MET A 64 0.89 -14.07 -9.44
CA MET A 64 0.94 -13.07 -10.49
C MET A 64 0.06 -13.40 -11.70
N ARG A 65 0.01 -14.68 -12.10
CA ARG A 65 -0.85 -15.16 -13.20
C ARG A 65 -2.33 -14.90 -12.92
N PHE A 66 -2.75 -15.15 -11.68
CA PHE A 66 -4.13 -14.90 -11.23
C PHE A 66 -4.42 -13.40 -11.21
N LEU A 67 -3.52 -12.60 -10.62
CA LEU A 67 -3.69 -11.15 -10.53
C LEU A 67 -3.82 -10.51 -11.91
N LYS A 68 -2.99 -10.89 -12.87
CA LYS A 68 -3.09 -10.43 -14.26
C LYS A 68 -4.43 -10.80 -14.92
N ARG A 69 -4.92 -12.01 -14.66
CA ARG A 69 -6.25 -12.44 -15.17
C ARG A 69 -7.37 -11.61 -14.56
N PHE A 70 -7.31 -11.39 -13.24
CA PHE A 70 -8.29 -10.57 -12.53
C PHE A 70 -8.27 -9.12 -13.04
N TYR A 71 -7.10 -8.52 -13.21
CA TYR A 71 -6.97 -7.14 -13.70
C TYR A 71 -7.47 -6.99 -15.14
N ARG A 72 -7.26 -7.99 -16.02
CA ARG A 72 -7.90 -8.01 -17.35
C ARG A 72 -9.41 -8.01 -17.26
N ALA A 73 -9.96 -8.83 -16.39
CA ALA A 73 -11.42 -8.91 -16.19
C ALA A 73 -11.94 -7.57 -15.64
N ALA A 74 -11.33 -7.04 -14.59
CA ALA A 74 -11.70 -5.76 -13.99
C ALA A 74 -11.65 -4.62 -15.01
N TYR A 75 -10.60 -4.53 -15.81
CA TYR A 75 -10.50 -3.53 -16.87
C TYR A 75 -11.65 -3.63 -17.89
N ARG A 76 -11.92 -4.84 -18.38
CA ARG A 76 -12.99 -5.09 -19.38
C ARG A 76 -14.38 -4.75 -18.84
N TRP A 77 -14.59 -4.90 -17.54
CA TRP A 77 -15.85 -4.57 -16.87
C TRP A 77 -15.99 -3.08 -16.58
N LEU A 78 -14.93 -2.47 -16.09
CA LEU A 78 -14.97 -1.08 -15.61
C LEU A 78 -14.84 -0.06 -16.74
N ARG A 79 -13.99 -0.30 -17.74
CA ARG A 79 -13.70 0.71 -18.76
C ARG A 79 -14.93 1.12 -19.58
N PRO A 80 -15.83 0.19 -20.01
CA PRO A 80 -17.06 0.60 -20.71
C PRO A 80 -18.02 1.42 -19.84
N VAL A 81 -18.00 1.21 -18.51
CA VAL A 81 -18.85 1.95 -17.57
C VAL A 81 -18.30 3.33 -17.28
N LEU A 82 -16.98 3.44 -17.05
CA LEU A 82 -16.30 4.69 -16.68
C LEU A 82 -16.06 5.62 -17.89
N GLY A 83 -16.08 5.09 -19.11
CA GLY A 83 -15.66 5.84 -20.30
C GLY A 83 -14.17 6.21 -20.23
N ASP A 84 -13.78 7.34 -20.81
CA ASP A 84 -12.38 7.78 -20.90
C ASP A 84 -11.94 8.74 -19.77
N GLY A 85 -12.88 9.24 -18.96
CA GLY A 85 -12.61 10.23 -17.92
C GLY A 85 -11.86 9.63 -16.72
N PRO A 86 -12.54 8.87 -15.83
CA PRO A 86 -11.90 8.33 -14.63
C PRO A 86 -10.84 7.28 -14.94
N VAL A 87 -9.75 7.25 -14.18
CA VAL A 87 -8.71 6.24 -14.30
C VAL A 87 -9.06 4.96 -13.55
N ILE A 88 -8.49 3.83 -13.99
CA ILE A 88 -8.53 2.57 -13.24
C ILE A 88 -7.18 2.37 -12.61
N VAL A 89 -7.16 2.28 -11.28
CA VAL A 89 -5.93 2.12 -10.50
C VAL A 89 -5.73 0.64 -10.17
N PHE A 90 -4.52 0.16 -10.40
CA PHE A 90 -4.13 -1.21 -10.14
C PHE A 90 -2.92 -1.26 -9.21
N HIS A 91 -3.11 -1.84 -8.03
CA HIS A 91 -2.00 -2.02 -7.09
C HIS A 91 -0.96 -3.01 -7.63
N ASP A 92 0.32 -2.70 -7.47
CA ASP A 92 1.42 -3.52 -8.00
C ASP A 92 1.63 -4.86 -7.27
N GLY A 93 1.01 -5.03 -6.11
CA GLY A 93 1.18 -6.20 -5.25
C GLY A 93 2.63 -6.37 -4.79
N PHE A 94 3.35 -5.27 -4.56
CA PHE A 94 4.78 -5.20 -4.23
C PHE A 94 5.71 -5.78 -5.30
N ARG A 95 5.23 -5.90 -6.55
CA ARG A 95 5.92 -6.52 -7.69
C ARG A 95 6.04 -5.57 -8.88
N LEU A 96 6.30 -4.29 -8.65
CA LEU A 96 6.27 -3.21 -9.65
C LEU A 96 7.01 -3.57 -10.95
N ASN A 97 8.16 -4.25 -10.87
CA ASN A 97 8.92 -4.65 -12.05
C ASN A 97 8.18 -5.65 -12.97
N ARG A 98 7.19 -6.39 -12.44
CA ARG A 98 6.41 -7.37 -13.22
C ARG A 98 5.33 -6.72 -14.09
N TRP A 99 5.08 -5.41 -13.89
CA TRP A 99 4.07 -4.65 -14.62
C TRP A 99 4.64 -3.80 -15.75
N ARG A 100 5.97 -3.73 -15.88
CA ARG A 100 6.64 -2.90 -16.89
C ARG A 100 6.13 -3.21 -18.30
N GLY A 101 5.44 -2.23 -18.90
CA GLY A 101 4.85 -2.33 -20.23
C GLY A 101 3.72 -3.37 -20.37
N TRP A 102 3.28 -4.00 -19.27
CA TRP A 102 2.22 -5.01 -19.36
C TRP A 102 0.88 -4.37 -19.75
N PHE A 103 0.47 -3.30 -19.10
CA PHE A 103 -0.78 -2.61 -19.40
C PHE A 103 -0.83 -2.08 -20.85
N VAL A 104 0.31 -1.58 -21.34
CA VAL A 104 0.44 -1.13 -22.73
C VAL A 104 0.26 -2.28 -23.72
N ARG A 105 0.92 -3.41 -23.47
CA ARG A 105 0.77 -4.62 -24.31
C ARG A 105 -0.63 -5.22 -24.28
N GLU A 106 -1.38 -5.04 -23.20
CA GLU A 106 -2.78 -5.45 -23.10
C GLU A 106 -3.74 -4.42 -23.72
N GLY A 107 -3.23 -3.31 -24.25
CA GLY A 107 -4.05 -2.24 -24.83
C GLY A 107 -4.88 -1.46 -23.82
N MET A 108 -4.52 -1.51 -22.54
CA MET A 108 -5.26 -0.82 -21.48
C MET A 108 -4.90 0.66 -21.45
N ARG A 109 -5.90 1.54 -21.58
CA ARG A 109 -5.77 2.99 -21.52
C ARG A 109 -6.40 3.55 -20.24
N GLY A 110 -5.99 4.75 -19.82
CA GLY A 110 -6.53 5.40 -18.61
C GLY A 110 -6.28 4.58 -17.36
N VAL A 111 -5.08 4.00 -17.22
CA VAL A 111 -4.69 3.20 -16.07
C VAL A 111 -3.51 3.81 -15.33
N ILE A 112 -3.49 3.65 -14.02
CA ILE A 112 -2.38 4.03 -13.13
C ILE A 112 -1.99 2.79 -12.31
N ILE A 113 -0.70 2.63 -12.09
CA ILE A 113 -0.19 1.64 -11.14
C ILE A 113 -0.06 2.31 -9.79
N ASP A 114 -0.67 1.72 -8.77
CA ASP A 114 -0.40 2.08 -7.38
C ASP A 114 0.70 1.20 -6.80
N THR A 115 1.59 1.82 -6.03
CA THR A 115 2.63 1.13 -5.26
C THR A 115 2.71 1.73 -3.87
N HIS A 116 2.83 0.89 -2.85
CA HIS A 116 2.96 1.32 -1.47
C HIS A 116 4.43 1.32 -1.06
N ALA A 117 4.86 2.37 -0.37
CA ALA A 117 6.26 2.62 -0.04
C ALA A 117 6.45 2.85 1.46
N TYR A 118 6.65 1.77 2.20
CA TYR A 118 6.87 1.80 3.64
C TYR A 118 8.33 1.54 3.97
N LEU A 119 9.02 2.50 4.62
CA LEU A 119 10.41 2.32 5.05
C LEU A 119 10.56 1.20 6.06
N VAL A 120 9.59 1.05 6.98
CA VAL A 120 9.58 -0.03 7.98
C VAL A 120 9.62 -1.42 7.36
N MET A 121 9.12 -1.60 6.13
CA MET A 121 9.22 -2.87 5.42
C MET A 121 10.65 -3.27 5.05
N SER A 122 11.59 -2.32 5.05
CA SER A 122 13.02 -2.57 4.80
C SER A 122 13.79 -2.97 6.05
N GLU A 123 13.16 -2.89 7.23
CA GLU A 123 13.79 -3.12 8.55
C GLU A 123 13.67 -4.58 9.00
N ARG A 124 14.10 -5.49 8.15
CA ARG A 124 14.10 -6.93 8.47
C ARG A 124 15.53 -7.49 8.45
N PRO A 125 15.97 -8.22 9.49
CA PRO A 125 15.28 -8.52 10.76
C PRO A 125 15.25 -7.31 11.71
N GLU A 126 14.15 -7.11 12.42
CA GLU A 126 13.92 -5.95 13.30
C GLU A 126 15.00 -5.78 14.38
N VAL A 127 15.49 -6.90 14.93
CA VAL A 127 16.52 -6.89 15.98
C VAL A 127 17.79 -6.17 15.51
N LEU A 128 18.22 -6.40 14.27
CA LEU A 128 19.39 -5.75 13.70
C LEU A 128 19.18 -4.22 13.61
N PHE A 129 18.00 -3.80 13.18
CA PHE A 129 17.67 -2.38 13.01
C PHE A 129 17.52 -1.63 14.35
N ARG A 130 17.23 -2.36 15.45
CA ARG A 130 17.18 -1.75 16.79
C ARG A 130 18.55 -1.38 17.33
N ILE A 131 19.61 -2.06 16.91
CA ILE A 131 20.98 -1.86 17.43
C ILE A 131 21.89 -1.06 16.49
N LEU A 132 21.48 -0.84 15.23
CA LEU A 132 22.26 -0.08 14.29
C LEU A 132 22.37 1.41 14.70
N PRO A 133 23.55 2.05 14.55
CA PRO A 133 23.69 3.47 14.74
C PRO A 133 22.78 4.27 13.78
N ASP A 134 22.26 5.41 14.23
CA ASP A 134 21.33 6.23 13.45
C ASP A 134 21.90 6.68 12.09
N ALA A 135 23.20 6.98 12.02
CA ALA A 135 23.84 7.32 10.76
C ALA A 135 23.76 6.18 9.73
N TRP A 136 23.87 4.92 10.18
CA TRP A 136 23.73 3.75 9.31
C TRP A 136 22.27 3.53 8.89
N LEU A 137 21.31 3.72 9.79
CA LEU A 137 19.88 3.69 9.47
C LEU A 137 19.51 4.74 8.44
N MET A 138 19.96 5.99 8.62
CA MET A 138 19.74 7.08 7.67
C MET A 138 20.33 6.77 6.30
N ARG A 139 21.54 6.20 6.26
CA ARG A 139 22.15 5.76 5.00
C ARG A 139 21.35 4.66 4.34
N TRP A 140 20.87 3.67 5.10
CA TRP A 140 20.02 2.59 4.63
C TRP A 140 18.73 3.13 4.02
N TYR A 141 18.00 4.00 4.73
CA TYR A 141 16.75 4.57 4.22
C TYR A 141 16.94 5.36 2.93
N ARG A 142 18.02 6.15 2.84
CA ARG A 142 18.36 6.87 1.61
C ARG A 142 18.62 5.92 0.44
N LEU A 143 19.34 4.84 0.65
CA LEU A 143 19.60 3.82 -0.38
C LEU A 143 18.32 3.10 -0.78
N PHE A 144 17.49 2.72 0.19
CA PHE A 144 16.22 2.05 -0.06
C PHE A 144 15.24 2.96 -0.81
N ALA A 145 15.11 4.21 -0.40
CA ALA A 145 14.28 5.20 -1.09
C ALA A 145 14.79 5.47 -2.52
N ALA A 146 16.10 5.61 -2.71
CA ALA A 146 16.70 5.79 -4.04
C ALA A 146 16.46 4.58 -4.95
N TRP A 147 16.53 3.37 -4.40
CA TRP A 147 16.20 2.14 -5.13
C TRP A 147 14.72 2.09 -5.51
N GLY A 148 13.80 2.40 -4.58
CA GLY A 148 12.37 2.52 -4.84
C GLY A 148 12.06 3.53 -5.93
N ALA A 149 12.64 4.74 -5.83
CA ALA A 149 12.47 5.79 -6.82
C ALA A 149 12.97 5.38 -8.23
N ARG A 150 14.07 4.62 -8.31
CA ARG A 150 14.56 4.07 -9.59
C ARG A 150 13.57 3.05 -10.19
N ARG A 151 12.96 2.20 -9.35
CA ARG A 151 11.94 1.24 -9.79
C ARG A 151 10.71 1.95 -10.33
N ILE A 152 10.21 2.96 -9.59
CA ILE A 152 9.07 3.79 -9.99
C ILE A 152 9.36 4.47 -11.33
N ARG A 153 10.50 5.19 -11.47
CA ARG A 153 10.87 5.84 -12.73
C ARG A 153 10.96 4.87 -13.92
N ARG A 154 11.44 3.64 -13.70
CA ARG A 154 11.51 2.61 -14.76
C ARG A 154 10.13 2.11 -15.18
N ALA A 155 9.19 1.97 -14.24
CA ALA A 155 7.82 1.55 -14.53
C ALA A 155 7.02 2.69 -15.19
N ALA A 156 7.19 3.92 -14.71
CA ALA A 156 6.51 5.12 -15.19
C ALA A 156 6.82 5.47 -16.66
N ARG A 157 7.88 4.89 -17.24
CA ARG A 157 8.13 5.01 -18.70
C ARG A 157 7.06 4.35 -19.57
N PHE A 158 6.26 3.47 -19.00
CA PHE A 158 5.25 2.69 -19.73
C PHE A 158 3.83 3.01 -19.28
N THR A 159 3.65 3.22 -17.98
CA THR A 159 2.34 3.43 -17.35
C THR A 159 2.55 4.35 -16.16
N PRO A 160 1.74 5.40 -15.96
CA PRO A 160 1.84 6.26 -14.80
C PRO A 160 1.84 5.46 -13.50
N VAL A 161 2.64 5.89 -12.54
CA VAL A 161 2.76 5.25 -11.22
C VAL A 161 2.49 6.28 -10.16
N MET A 162 1.64 5.96 -9.21
CA MET A 162 1.42 6.72 -7.98
C MET A 162 1.98 5.95 -6.78
N VAL A 163 2.26 6.66 -5.71
CA VAL A 163 2.51 6.08 -4.39
C VAL A 163 1.27 6.39 -3.57
N GLY A 164 0.34 5.42 -3.49
CA GLY A 164 -0.95 5.59 -2.83
C GLY A 164 -0.85 5.54 -1.33
N GLU A 165 0.11 4.75 -0.81
CA GLU A 165 0.32 4.67 0.62
C GLU A 165 1.81 4.78 0.98
N TRP A 166 2.07 5.53 2.05
CA TRP A 166 3.37 5.67 2.67
C TRP A 166 3.21 6.10 4.12
N CYS A 167 4.21 5.89 4.94
CA CYS A 167 4.21 6.42 6.29
C CYS A 167 5.62 6.83 6.74
N VAL A 168 5.67 7.68 7.75
CA VAL A 168 6.92 8.11 8.40
C VAL A 168 7.40 7.14 9.47
N ALA A 169 6.58 6.13 9.82
CA ALA A 169 6.93 5.12 10.81
C ALA A 169 8.15 4.31 10.34
N ASN A 170 9.20 4.32 11.14
CA ASN A 170 10.44 3.57 10.95
C ASN A 170 11.18 3.48 12.28
N GLY A 171 12.20 2.63 12.36
CA GLY A 171 12.94 2.40 13.60
C GLY A 171 13.64 3.64 14.14
N LEU A 172 14.08 4.56 13.27
CA LEU A 172 14.68 5.82 13.72
C LEU A 172 13.63 6.76 14.33
N ALA A 173 12.46 6.90 13.71
CA ALA A 173 11.37 7.71 14.24
C ALA A 173 10.88 7.16 15.60
N ALA A 174 10.81 5.84 15.76
CA ALA A 174 10.47 5.22 17.04
C ALA A 174 11.46 5.56 18.14
N ARG A 175 12.77 5.52 17.86
CA ARG A 175 13.82 5.91 18.82
C ARG A 175 13.75 7.39 19.20
N MET A 176 13.48 8.26 18.23
CA MET A 176 13.33 9.70 18.49
C MET A 176 12.08 10.01 19.31
N GLY A 177 11.00 9.25 19.12
CA GLY A 177 9.79 9.33 19.93
C GLY A 177 10.00 8.89 21.38
N GLU A 178 10.83 7.85 21.61
CA GLU A 178 11.20 7.41 22.94
C GLU A 178 12.04 8.45 23.72
N CYS A 179 12.80 9.28 23.05
CA CYS A 179 13.50 10.42 23.66
C CYS A 179 12.57 11.57 24.09
N GLY A 180 11.36 11.65 23.53
CA GLY A 180 10.37 12.70 23.83
C GLY A 180 9.21 12.26 24.73
N ALA A 181 9.01 10.98 24.94
CA ALA A 181 7.85 10.43 25.63
C ALA A 181 8.23 9.75 26.97
N GLN A 182 8.54 10.54 27.97
CA GLN A 182 8.09 10.22 29.34
C GLN A 182 6.65 10.73 29.56
N GLY A 183 5.78 10.51 28.58
CA GLY A 183 4.36 10.79 28.61
C GLY A 183 3.61 9.57 28.08
N GLU A 184 2.77 9.01 28.92
CA GLU A 184 1.92 7.82 28.73
C GLU A 184 1.49 7.61 27.29
N VAL A 185 1.97 6.52 26.69
CA VAL A 185 1.29 5.91 25.55
C VAL A 185 0.02 5.28 26.12
N ALA A 186 -1.10 5.99 26.03
CA ALA A 186 -2.40 5.41 26.29
C ALA A 186 -2.54 4.18 25.41
N SER A 187 -2.63 3.01 26.02
CA SER A 187 -3.00 1.77 25.36
C SER A 187 -4.37 1.98 24.73
N VAL A 188 -4.43 1.98 23.40
CA VAL A 188 -5.71 1.93 22.69
C VAL A 188 -6.28 0.55 23.00
N ASP A 189 -7.24 0.52 23.89
CA ASP A 189 -8.03 -0.67 24.14
C ASP A 189 -8.93 -0.96 22.93
N ALA A 190 -9.30 -2.21 22.77
CA ALA A 190 -10.02 -2.72 21.63
C ALA A 190 -11.51 -2.33 21.56
N SER A 191 -11.92 -1.26 22.23
CA SER A 191 -13.29 -0.75 22.21
C SER A 191 -13.38 0.51 21.36
N GLY A 192 -13.78 0.36 20.11
CA GLY A 192 -13.94 1.37 19.06
C GLY A 192 -14.55 2.72 19.47
N GLY A 193 -13.74 3.58 20.02
CA GLY A 193 -14.03 4.97 20.31
C GLY A 193 -13.42 5.89 19.26
N ALA A 194 -14.16 6.89 18.87
CA ALA A 194 -13.86 7.87 17.84
C ALA A 194 -12.48 8.53 18.00
N PHE A 195 -11.85 8.79 16.87
CA PHE A 195 -10.62 9.56 16.74
C PHE A 195 -10.92 11.04 17.05
N ASP A 196 -10.80 11.42 18.32
CA ASP A 196 -10.73 12.83 18.73
C ASP A 196 -9.38 13.09 19.36
N GLY A 197 -8.59 13.94 18.71
CA GLY A 197 -7.44 14.55 19.37
C GLY A 197 -6.15 14.59 18.59
N TYR A 198 -6.03 15.56 17.69
CA TYR A 198 -4.72 16.21 17.49
C TYR A 198 -4.39 16.96 18.78
N GLY A 199 -3.70 16.29 19.69
CA GLY A 199 -3.12 16.94 20.87
C GLY A 199 -2.07 17.94 20.46
N ALA A 200 -2.23 19.17 20.93
CA ALA A 200 -1.32 20.26 20.74
C ALA A 200 0.11 19.86 21.16
N PHE A 201 1.10 20.21 20.32
CA PHE A 201 2.51 20.17 20.67
C PHE A 201 2.75 21.06 21.89
N GLY A 202 3.04 20.46 23.04
CA GLY A 202 3.50 21.17 24.23
C GLY A 202 4.88 21.74 24.01
N ASP A 203 5.04 23.01 24.27
CA ASP A 203 6.30 23.75 24.28
C ASP A 203 7.25 23.19 25.33
N GLY A 204 8.47 22.94 24.97
CA GLY A 204 9.61 22.95 25.87
C GLY A 204 10.37 21.65 26.05
N GLY A 205 11.28 21.37 25.14
CA GLY A 205 12.38 20.43 25.32
C GLY A 205 13.28 20.45 24.10
N ALA A 206 14.30 21.28 24.08
CA ALA A 206 15.25 21.34 22.98
C ALA A 206 15.98 20.01 22.84
N CYS A 207 15.60 19.24 21.83
CA CYS A 207 16.40 18.12 21.33
C CYS A 207 17.60 18.70 20.57
N PRO A 208 18.86 18.29 20.82
CA PRO A 208 20.02 18.84 20.12
C PRO A 208 19.88 18.50 18.62
N MET A 209 19.63 19.54 17.84
CA MET A 209 19.67 19.48 16.39
C MET A 209 21.05 19.03 15.93
N ILE A 210 21.09 17.98 15.15
CA ILE A 210 22.27 17.50 14.43
C ILE A 210 22.72 18.64 13.50
N ARG A 211 23.92 19.17 13.78
CA ARG A 211 24.68 20.03 12.86
C ARG A 211 25.30 19.20 11.76
#